data_8656f5dc0ced0873f152d47603e651fe
#
_entry.id   8656f5dc0ced0873f152d47603e651fe
#
_cell.length_a   1.000
_cell.length_b   1.000
_cell.length_c   1.000
_cell.angle_alpha   90.00
_cell.angle_beta   90.00
_cell.angle_gamma   90.00
#
_symmetry.space_group_name_H-M   'P 1'
#
loop_
_entity.id
_entity.type
_entity.pdbx_description
1 polymer ?
#
loop_
_entity_poly.entity_id
_entity_poly.type
_entity_poly.pdbx_seq_one_letter_code
_entity_poly.pdbx_strand_id
1 'polypeptide(L)'
;EAEQEVLVEIRERRSASQARLTVLEDLEVKQEGIGIGVREILQRAKTSDFPPWNGIVGSVADLLDVDLENAALLEVALGSRAQLIVMRDLDSMIDYLKRGSARIDGRVGFLGLDEVATSEDAESHSEDVDLSGDVDVIFRADQLVSASCQHPKLAAKLLDRTWVVTDLDAANRLAVTEGVGHRFVTLQGELIDPDGTLYAGTVRGEASVLSRKSELRRLKNDLVRMSQQMATSEARIKAFAKQSVEVEGELSTAVEQR
;
A
#
# COMPACT_ATOMS: atom_id res chain seq x y z
N GLU A 1 -14.62 -26.78 26.09
CA GLU A 1 -15.73 -26.08 25.41
C GLU A 1 -15.30 -24.69 24.96
N ALA A 2 -14.92 -23.75 25.85
CA ALA A 2 -14.53 -22.38 25.48
C ALA A 2 -13.42 -22.32 24.39
N GLU A 3 -12.36 -23.14 24.47
CA GLU A 3 -11.29 -23.18 23.49
C GLU A 3 -11.73 -23.74 22.13
N GLN A 4 -12.75 -24.59 22.11
CA GLN A 4 -13.37 -25.10 20.88
C GLN A 4 -14.22 -24.03 20.20
N GLU A 5 -14.93 -23.23 20.95
CA GLU A 5 -15.71 -22.09 20.45
C GLU A 5 -14.77 -21.05 19.79
N VAL A 6 -13.67 -20.69 20.44
CA VAL A 6 -12.64 -19.81 19.90
C VAL A 6 -12.07 -20.36 18.59
N LEU A 7 -11.80 -21.68 18.52
CA LEU A 7 -11.30 -22.31 17.31
C LEU A 7 -12.30 -22.23 16.14
N VAL A 8 -13.59 -22.41 16.42
CA VAL A 8 -14.66 -22.27 15.42
C VAL A 8 -14.70 -20.85 14.90
N GLU A 9 -14.70 -19.84 15.79
CA GLU A 9 -14.71 -18.44 15.39
C GLU A 9 -13.50 -18.06 14.51
N ILE A 10 -12.30 -18.50 14.87
CA ILE A 10 -11.10 -18.26 14.06
C ILE A 10 -11.22 -18.92 12.68
N ARG A 11 -11.77 -20.13 12.60
CA ARG A 11 -12.00 -20.82 11.31
C ARG A 11 -12.97 -20.08 10.40
N GLU A 12 -14.05 -19.57 10.95
CA GLU A 12 -15.04 -18.78 10.20
C GLU A 12 -14.42 -17.48 9.67
N ARG A 13 -13.73 -16.73 10.52
CA ARG A 13 -13.01 -15.51 10.11
C ARG A 13 -11.95 -15.79 9.04
N ARG A 14 -11.20 -16.87 9.18
CA ARG A 14 -10.20 -17.28 8.20
C ARG A 14 -10.86 -17.61 6.85
N SER A 15 -11.98 -18.32 6.85
CA SER A 15 -12.70 -18.65 5.62
C SER A 15 -13.21 -17.40 4.90
N ALA A 16 -13.79 -16.44 5.63
CA ALA A 16 -14.23 -15.16 5.08
C ALA A 16 -13.06 -14.35 4.52
N SER A 17 -11.95 -14.25 5.24
CA SER A 17 -10.73 -13.56 4.79
C SER A 17 -10.12 -14.23 3.55
N GLN A 18 -10.12 -15.55 3.47
CA GLN A 18 -9.63 -16.30 2.32
C GLN A 18 -10.50 -16.05 1.07
N ALA A 19 -11.82 -16.03 1.21
CA ALA A 19 -12.72 -15.72 0.12
C ALA A 19 -12.50 -14.29 -0.41
N ARG A 20 -12.35 -13.31 0.49
CA ARG A 20 -12.05 -11.92 0.12
C ARG A 20 -10.70 -11.80 -0.57
N LEU A 21 -9.67 -12.49 -0.07
CA LEU A 21 -8.34 -12.53 -0.67
C LEU A 21 -8.41 -13.02 -2.13
N THR A 22 -9.13 -14.12 -2.38
CA THR A 22 -9.26 -14.69 -3.73
C THR A 22 -9.89 -13.69 -4.70
N VAL A 23 -10.93 -12.97 -4.29
CA VAL A 23 -11.56 -11.94 -5.13
C VAL A 23 -10.58 -10.82 -5.46
N LEU A 24 -9.83 -10.34 -4.47
CA LEU A 24 -8.86 -9.26 -4.68
C LEU A 24 -7.67 -9.72 -5.54
N GLU A 25 -7.21 -10.97 -5.40
CA GLU A 25 -6.17 -11.54 -6.26
C GLU A 25 -6.65 -11.67 -7.72
N ASP A 26 -7.90 -12.04 -7.96
CA ASP A 26 -8.48 -12.06 -9.30
C ASP A 26 -8.51 -10.65 -9.94
N LEU A 27 -8.88 -9.62 -9.18
CA LEU A 27 -8.84 -8.24 -9.64
C LEU A 27 -7.40 -7.76 -9.94
N GLU A 28 -6.43 -8.18 -9.12
CA GLU A 28 -5.02 -7.88 -9.34
C GLU A 28 -4.47 -8.58 -10.60
N VAL A 29 -4.83 -9.84 -10.83
CA VAL A 29 -4.48 -10.58 -12.06
C VAL A 29 -5.06 -9.91 -13.30
N LYS A 30 -6.31 -9.45 -13.23
CA LYS A 30 -6.96 -8.70 -14.31
C LYS A 30 -6.43 -7.28 -14.47
N GLN A 31 -5.62 -6.80 -13.50
CA GLN A 31 -5.05 -5.45 -13.46
C GLN A 31 -6.11 -4.36 -13.65
N GLU A 32 -7.27 -4.52 -13.01
CA GLU A 32 -8.34 -3.52 -13.05
C GLU A 32 -7.88 -2.21 -12.40
N GLY A 33 -8.25 -1.07 -13.01
CA GLY A 33 -7.83 0.26 -12.54
C GLY A 33 -6.43 0.68 -13.00
N ILE A 34 -5.68 -0.19 -13.68
CA ILE A 34 -4.36 0.13 -14.24
C ILE A 34 -4.49 0.48 -15.72
N GLY A 35 -3.83 1.56 -16.13
CA GLY A 35 -3.81 2.02 -17.53
C GLY A 35 -3.27 0.94 -18.49
N ILE A 36 -3.81 0.88 -19.70
CA ILE A 36 -3.46 -0.16 -20.69
C ILE A 36 -1.96 -0.19 -20.94
N GLY A 37 -1.32 0.96 -21.15
CA GLY A 37 0.14 1.02 -21.38
C GLY A 37 0.96 0.58 -20.17
N VAL A 38 0.55 0.94 -18.95
CA VAL A 38 1.22 0.50 -17.73
C VAL A 38 1.16 -1.01 -17.59
N ARG A 39 0.01 -1.60 -17.87
CA ARG A 39 -0.20 -3.05 -17.86
C ARG A 39 0.71 -3.76 -18.86
N GLU A 40 0.77 -3.26 -20.08
CA GLU A 40 1.64 -3.80 -21.13
C GLU A 40 3.11 -3.77 -20.70
N ILE A 41 3.58 -2.64 -20.16
CA ILE A 41 4.95 -2.47 -19.69
C ILE A 41 5.27 -3.45 -18.55
N LEU A 42 4.40 -3.57 -17.55
CA LEU A 42 4.59 -4.50 -16.43
C LEU A 42 4.59 -5.96 -16.90
N GLN A 43 3.80 -6.30 -17.92
CA GLN A 43 3.81 -7.64 -18.50
C GLN A 43 5.10 -7.92 -19.26
N ARG A 44 5.59 -6.96 -20.05
CA ARG A 44 6.89 -7.09 -20.74
C ARG A 44 8.05 -7.24 -19.75
N ALA A 45 8.03 -6.51 -18.63
CA ALA A 45 9.03 -6.64 -17.57
C ALA A 45 9.09 -8.04 -16.95
N LYS A 46 7.95 -8.76 -16.89
CA LYS A 46 7.89 -10.14 -16.39
C LYS A 46 8.39 -11.18 -17.38
N THR A 47 8.39 -10.87 -18.67
CA THR A 47 8.67 -11.85 -19.74
C THR A 47 10.00 -11.62 -20.44
N SER A 48 10.67 -10.50 -20.18
CA SER A 48 11.92 -10.14 -20.88
C SER A 48 13.04 -9.82 -19.89
N ASP A 49 14.14 -10.53 -20.01
CA ASP A 49 15.36 -10.31 -19.22
C ASP A 49 16.33 -9.29 -19.85
N PHE A 50 15.92 -8.64 -20.94
CA PHE A 50 16.77 -7.70 -21.68
C PHE A 50 16.42 -6.24 -21.37
N PRO A 51 17.41 -5.31 -21.42
CA PRO A 51 17.15 -3.87 -21.30
C PRO A 51 16.17 -3.37 -22.38
N PRO A 52 15.28 -2.43 -22.02
CA PRO A 52 15.14 -1.76 -20.72
C PRO A 52 14.25 -2.51 -19.72
N TRP A 53 13.62 -3.63 -20.12
CA TRP A 53 12.55 -4.31 -19.37
C TRP A 53 13.03 -4.89 -18.04
N ASN A 54 14.23 -5.47 -18.00
CA ASN A 54 14.83 -6.02 -16.79
C ASN A 54 15.21 -4.94 -15.74
N GLY A 55 15.24 -3.68 -16.14
CA GLY A 55 15.44 -2.53 -15.26
C GLY A 55 14.20 -2.08 -14.51
N ILE A 56 13.00 -2.55 -14.91
CA ILE A 56 11.73 -2.18 -14.28
C ILE A 56 11.60 -2.86 -12.93
N VAL A 57 11.29 -2.05 -11.90
CA VAL A 57 11.12 -2.53 -10.52
C VAL A 57 9.64 -2.79 -10.20
N GLY A 58 8.75 -1.92 -10.70
CA GLY A 58 7.31 -2.02 -10.50
C GLY A 58 6.62 -0.68 -10.72
N SER A 59 5.34 -0.58 -10.37
CA SER A 59 4.67 0.71 -10.29
C SER A 59 4.88 1.37 -8.93
N VAL A 60 4.69 2.69 -8.84
CA VAL A 60 4.74 3.41 -7.54
C VAL A 60 3.81 2.75 -6.53
N ALA A 61 2.58 2.37 -6.94
CA ALA A 61 1.64 1.68 -6.08
C ALA A 61 2.10 0.28 -5.63
N ASP A 62 3.03 -0.37 -6.36
CA ASP A 62 3.64 -1.64 -5.93
C ASP A 62 4.70 -1.44 -4.84
N LEU A 63 5.41 -0.32 -4.90
CA LEU A 63 6.62 -0.08 -4.12
C LEU A 63 6.36 0.67 -2.82
N LEU A 64 5.25 1.43 -2.74
CA LEU A 64 4.86 2.11 -1.52
C LEU A 64 4.06 1.16 -0.62
N ASP A 65 4.49 1.07 0.62
CA ASP A 65 3.78 0.34 1.67
C ASP A 65 2.99 1.33 2.53
N VAL A 66 1.68 1.12 2.64
CA VAL A 66 0.77 2.01 3.36
C VAL A 66 -0.31 1.19 4.07
N ASP A 67 -0.68 1.62 5.27
CA ASP A 67 -1.78 1.02 6.01
C ASP A 67 -3.10 1.20 5.27
N LEU A 68 -4.00 0.21 5.37
CA LEU A 68 -5.28 0.22 4.66
C LEU A 68 -6.10 1.48 4.95
N GLU A 69 -6.03 1.98 6.17
CA GLU A 69 -6.77 3.18 6.62
C GLU A 69 -6.31 4.44 5.88
N ASN A 70 -5.04 4.51 5.52
CA ASN A 70 -4.41 5.65 4.87
C ASN A 70 -4.30 5.51 3.34
N ALA A 71 -4.58 4.31 2.82
CA ALA A 71 -4.35 3.99 1.41
C ALA A 71 -5.17 4.87 0.46
N ALA A 72 -6.44 5.15 0.79
CA ALA A 72 -7.29 6.01 -0.02
C ALA A 72 -6.77 7.47 -0.05
N LEU A 73 -6.31 7.98 1.08
CA LEU A 73 -5.76 9.31 1.21
C LEU A 73 -4.44 9.45 0.44
N LEU A 74 -3.56 8.44 0.56
CA LEU A 74 -2.31 8.41 -0.21
C LEU A 74 -2.57 8.34 -1.72
N GLU A 75 -3.59 7.61 -2.15
CA GLU A 75 -3.95 7.57 -3.57
C GLU A 75 -4.42 8.92 -4.11
N VAL A 76 -5.20 9.67 -3.34
CA VAL A 76 -5.52 11.07 -3.67
C VAL A 76 -4.24 11.92 -3.76
N ALA A 77 -3.37 11.81 -2.75
CA ALA A 77 -2.11 12.56 -2.70
C ALA A 77 -1.20 12.28 -3.92
N LEU A 78 -1.15 11.03 -4.35
CA LEU A 78 -0.35 10.62 -5.52
C LEU A 78 -1.05 10.96 -6.84
N GLY A 79 -2.37 10.83 -6.91
CA GLY A 79 -3.13 10.96 -8.15
C GLY A 79 -2.59 10.03 -9.25
N SER A 80 -2.39 10.55 -10.45
CA SER A 80 -1.83 9.78 -11.57
C SER A 80 -0.41 9.25 -11.34
N ARG A 81 0.33 9.80 -10.37
CA ARG A 81 1.69 9.36 -10.02
C ARG A 81 1.72 7.95 -9.40
N ALA A 82 0.61 7.46 -8.84
CA ALA A 82 0.49 6.11 -8.34
C ALA A 82 0.79 5.03 -9.41
N GLN A 83 0.55 5.34 -10.68
CA GLN A 83 0.76 4.43 -11.81
C GLN A 83 2.07 4.65 -12.56
N LEU A 84 2.97 5.52 -12.09
CA LEU A 84 4.29 5.66 -12.68
C LEU A 84 5.07 4.34 -12.58
N ILE A 85 5.75 3.99 -13.66
CA ILE A 85 6.67 2.84 -13.68
C ILE A 85 8.00 3.28 -13.12
N VAL A 86 8.43 2.61 -12.08
CA VAL A 86 9.72 2.83 -11.44
C VAL A 86 10.75 1.87 -12.03
N MET A 87 11.87 2.38 -12.43
CA MET A 87 12.96 1.59 -13.03
C MET A 87 14.33 2.02 -12.51
N ARG A 88 15.29 1.13 -12.59
CA ARG A 88 16.65 1.38 -12.09
C ARG A 88 17.38 2.42 -12.93
N ASP A 89 17.32 2.26 -14.26
CA ASP A 89 18.02 3.08 -15.24
C ASP A 89 17.01 3.63 -16.25
N LEU A 90 16.76 4.93 -16.18
CA LEU A 90 15.85 5.62 -17.08
C LEU A 90 16.46 5.81 -18.48
N ASP A 91 17.79 5.95 -18.57
CA ASP A 91 18.48 6.18 -19.84
C ASP A 91 18.30 5.02 -20.82
N SER A 92 18.31 3.79 -20.31
CA SER A 92 18.01 2.59 -21.12
C SER A 92 16.62 2.67 -21.77
N MET A 93 15.61 3.20 -21.06
CA MET A 93 14.27 3.38 -21.60
C MET A 93 14.24 4.53 -22.62
N ILE A 94 14.90 5.63 -22.32
CA ILE A 94 15.04 6.77 -23.24
C ILE A 94 15.67 6.33 -24.55
N ASP A 95 16.75 5.57 -24.49
CA ASP A 95 17.43 5.04 -25.68
C ASP A 95 16.57 4.04 -26.46
N TYR A 96 15.80 3.21 -25.77
CA TYR A 96 14.86 2.31 -26.40
C TYR A 96 13.77 3.08 -27.16
N LEU A 97 13.20 4.12 -26.57
CA LEU A 97 12.19 4.97 -27.20
C LEU A 97 12.75 5.76 -28.38
N LYS A 98 13.98 6.29 -28.30
CA LYS A 98 14.66 7.00 -29.40
C LYS A 98 14.86 6.12 -30.62
N ARG A 99 15.09 4.81 -30.45
CA ARG A 99 15.25 3.86 -31.57
C ARG A 99 13.96 3.62 -32.35
N GLY A 100 12.82 4.14 -31.87
CA GLY A 100 11.52 4.06 -32.56
C GLY A 100 10.92 2.64 -32.64
N SER A 101 11.48 1.69 -31.92
CA SER A 101 11.11 0.26 -32.00
C SER A 101 9.85 -0.09 -31.23
N ALA A 102 9.31 0.81 -30.42
CA ALA A 102 8.18 0.52 -29.55
C ALA A 102 7.00 1.46 -29.76
N ARG A 103 5.87 0.87 -30.09
CA ARG A 103 4.59 1.47 -29.77
C ARG A 103 4.20 1.04 -28.35
N ILE A 104 3.99 2.01 -27.47
CA ILE A 104 3.37 1.82 -26.18
C ILE A 104 1.92 2.29 -26.35
N ASP A 105 0.95 1.42 -26.09
CA ASP A 105 -0.45 1.77 -26.19
C ASP A 105 -0.85 2.63 -24.98
N GLY A 106 -1.18 3.89 -25.25
CA GLY A 106 -1.52 4.88 -24.23
C GLY A 106 -0.30 5.66 -23.70
N ARG A 107 -0.52 6.44 -22.65
CA ARG A 107 0.51 7.28 -22.02
C ARG A 107 1.02 6.61 -20.75
N VAL A 108 2.33 6.41 -20.64
CA VAL A 108 3.00 5.83 -19.47
C VAL A 108 4.06 6.79 -18.99
N GLY A 109 4.10 7.03 -17.67
CA GLY A 109 5.17 7.78 -17.02
C GLY A 109 6.22 6.82 -16.46
N PHE A 110 7.49 7.18 -16.62
CA PHE A 110 8.63 6.45 -16.08
C PHE A 110 9.38 7.32 -15.07
N LEU A 111 9.88 6.70 -14.00
CA LEU A 111 10.66 7.34 -12.94
C LEU A 111 11.91 6.51 -12.66
N GLY A 112 13.09 7.14 -12.76
CA GLY A 112 14.36 6.51 -12.44
C GLY A 112 14.63 6.46 -10.93
N LEU A 113 15.05 5.31 -10.42
CA LEU A 113 15.45 5.17 -9.02
C LEU A 113 16.77 5.88 -8.72
N ASP A 114 17.70 5.86 -9.63
CA ASP A 114 19.00 6.53 -9.45
C ASP A 114 18.87 8.03 -9.36
N GLU A 115 17.91 8.63 -10.08
CA GLU A 115 17.55 10.04 -9.93
C GLU A 115 16.92 10.35 -8.55
N VAL A 116 16.28 9.34 -7.94
CA VAL A 116 15.75 9.45 -6.58
C VAL A 116 16.89 9.41 -5.54
N ALA A 117 17.94 8.64 -5.82
CA ALA A 117 19.08 8.49 -4.91
C ALA A 117 20.04 9.68 -4.96
N THR A 118 20.20 10.32 -6.12
CA THR A 118 21.14 11.43 -6.35
C THR A 118 20.58 12.80 -6.01
N SER A 119 19.31 12.91 -5.65
CA SER A 119 18.69 14.20 -5.28
C SER A 119 19.14 14.74 -3.91
N GLU A 120 20.29 14.31 -3.39
CA GLU A 120 20.98 15.01 -2.28
C GLU A 120 21.40 16.43 -2.67
N ASP A 121 21.51 16.72 -3.98
CA ASP A 121 21.79 18.06 -4.51
C ASP A 121 20.54 18.92 -4.75
N ALA A 122 19.34 18.43 -4.44
CA ALA A 122 18.09 19.17 -4.58
C ALA A 122 17.85 20.20 -3.44
N GLU A 123 18.83 20.40 -2.56
CA GLU A 123 18.79 21.45 -1.52
C GLU A 123 18.81 22.89 -2.06
N SER A 124 18.88 23.08 -3.38
CA SER A 124 19.14 24.41 -3.92
C SER A 124 17.99 25.12 -4.64
N HIS A 125 16.78 24.56 -4.69
CA HIS A 125 15.68 25.25 -5.38
C HIS A 125 14.37 25.24 -4.59
N SER A 126 14.22 26.28 -3.83
CA SER A 126 13.12 26.78 -3.00
C SER A 126 13.26 26.44 -1.51
N GLU A 127 13.18 27.45 -0.69
CA GLU A 127 12.96 27.38 0.75
C GLU A 127 11.78 26.41 0.97
N ASP A 128 12.09 25.23 1.45
CA ASP A 128 11.10 24.19 1.76
C ASP A 128 10.29 24.72 2.94
N VAL A 129 9.15 25.32 2.66
CA VAL A 129 8.32 25.92 3.71
C VAL A 129 7.77 24.79 4.56
N ASP A 130 8.23 24.71 5.79
CA ASP A 130 7.68 23.78 6.77
C ASP A 130 6.34 24.30 7.28
N LEU A 131 5.26 23.67 6.84
CA LEU A 131 3.91 24.01 7.25
C LEU A 131 3.44 23.24 8.49
N SER A 132 4.29 22.42 9.11
CA SER A 132 3.92 21.60 10.27
C SER A 132 3.52 22.43 11.50
N GLY A 133 3.85 23.72 11.53
CA GLY A 133 3.44 24.64 12.58
C GLY A 133 2.03 25.23 12.44
N ASP A 134 1.35 25.06 11.30
CA ASP A 134 -0.01 25.56 11.10
C ASP A 134 -1.01 24.63 11.79
N VAL A 135 -2.02 25.23 12.44
CA VAL A 135 -3.02 24.49 13.25
C VAL A 135 -3.91 23.58 12.40
N ASP A 136 -4.10 23.90 11.13
CA ASP A 136 -4.95 23.17 10.21
C ASP A 136 -4.17 22.09 9.42
N VAL A 137 -2.84 22.06 9.56
CA VAL A 137 -1.98 21.05 8.96
C VAL A 137 -1.88 19.86 9.91
N ILE A 138 -2.22 18.67 9.42
CA ILE A 138 -2.20 17.44 10.21
C ILE A 138 -0.81 16.80 10.13
N PHE A 139 -0.32 16.56 8.92
CA PHE A 139 1.03 16.02 8.66
C PHE A 139 1.38 16.14 7.16
N ARG A 140 2.64 15.85 6.84
CA ARG A 140 3.11 15.73 5.45
C ARG A 140 2.79 14.34 4.91
N ALA A 141 2.35 14.26 3.64
CA ALA A 141 1.81 13.03 3.06
C ALA A 141 2.82 11.87 2.95
N ASP A 142 4.13 12.12 2.95
CA ASP A 142 5.14 11.06 2.99
C ASP A 142 5.10 10.24 4.30
N GLN A 143 4.56 10.81 5.40
CA GLN A 143 4.36 10.11 6.66
C GLN A 143 3.23 9.06 6.61
N LEU A 144 2.38 9.08 5.57
CA LEU A 144 1.41 8.02 5.33
C LEU A 144 2.05 6.70 4.91
N VAL A 145 3.27 6.76 4.38
CA VAL A 145 4.00 5.58 3.94
C VAL A 145 4.65 4.91 5.15
N SER A 146 4.52 3.59 5.23
CA SER A 146 5.06 2.81 6.34
C SER A 146 6.58 2.96 6.45
N ALA A 147 7.09 3.03 7.67
CA ALA A 147 8.52 3.05 7.95
C ALA A 147 9.26 1.78 7.45
N SER A 148 8.54 0.68 7.22
CA SER A 148 9.08 -0.56 6.66
C SER A 148 9.18 -0.54 5.14
N CYS A 149 8.78 0.55 4.48
CA CYS A 149 8.87 0.70 3.03
C CYS A 149 10.30 0.51 2.53
N GLN A 150 10.48 -0.33 1.50
CA GLN A 150 11.81 -0.61 0.93
C GLN A 150 12.40 0.60 0.18
N HIS A 151 11.57 1.55 -0.20
CA HIS A 151 11.94 2.73 -0.99
C HIS A 151 11.49 4.04 -0.33
N PRO A 152 12.00 4.40 0.86
CA PRO A 152 11.57 5.61 1.58
C PRO A 152 11.88 6.90 0.82
N LYS A 153 12.99 6.96 0.09
CA LYS A 153 13.34 8.10 -0.76
C LYS A 153 12.35 8.33 -1.89
N LEU A 154 11.71 7.26 -2.40
CA LEU A 154 10.66 7.37 -3.42
C LEU A 154 9.43 8.07 -2.86
N ALA A 155 9.02 7.72 -1.65
CA ALA A 155 7.91 8.37 -0.96
C ALA A 155 8.19 9.86 -0.74
N ALA A 156 9.35 10.19 -0.20
CA ALA A 156 9.77 11.57 0.00
C ALA A 156 9.74 12.35 -1.31
N LYS A 157 10.39 11.88 -2.39
CA LYS A 157 10.42 12.56 -3.69
C LYS A 157 9.03 12.82 -4.29
N LEU A 158 8.09 11.90 -4.08
CA LEU A 158 6.74 12.02 -4.66
C LEU A 158 5.78 12.86 -3.80
N LEU A 159 6.03 12.96 -2.50
CA LEU A 159 5.07 13.46 -1.51
C LEU A 159 5.62 14.59 -0.62
N ASP A 160 6.89 14.97 -0.76
CA ASP A 160 7.55 16.02 0.04
C ASP A 160 6.79 17.33 0.08
N ARG A 161 6.17 17.72 -1.04
CA ARG A 161 5.37 18.94 -1.18
C ARG A 161 3.86 18.70 -1.06
N THR A 162 3.46 17.62 -0.43
CA THR A 162 2.05 17.28 -0.27
C THR A 162 1.70 17.25 1.22
N TRP A 163 0.73 18.05 1.62
CA TRP A 163 0.31 18.21 3.00
C TRP A 163 -1.12 17.72 3.19
N VAL A 164 -1.37 17.03 4.27
CA VAL A 164 -2.70 16.64 4.70
C VAL A 164 -3.23 17.70 5.66
N VAL A 165 -4.41 18.20 5.36
CA VAL A 165 -5.06 19.30 6.11
C VAL A 165 -6.45 18.90 6.57
N THR A 166 -7.00 19.66 7.52
CA THR A 166 -8.28 19.35 8.16
C THR A 166 -9.46 19.40 7.19
N ASP A 167 -9.53 20.43 6.36
CA ASP A 167 -10.66 20.69 5.48
C ASP A 167 -10.26 21.55 4.25
N LEU A 168 -11.25 21.82 3.39
CA LEU A 168 -11.05 22.54 2.15
C LEU A 168 -10.75 24.03 2.37
N ASP A 169 -11.26 24.63 3.44
CA ASP A 169 -10.98 26.05 3.74
C ASP A 169 -9.52 26.22 4.13
N ALA A 170 -8.98 25.31 4.93
CA ALA A 170 -7.57 25.26 5.27
C ALA A 170 -6.70 25.02 4.02
N ALA A 171 -7.07 24.06 3.17
CA ALA A 171 -6.37 23.79 1.92
C ALA A 171 -6.31 25.02 1.00
N ASN A 172 -7.44 25.71 0.81
CA ASN A 172 -7.52 26.89 -0.03
C ASN A 172 -6.74 28.07 0.56
N ARG A 173 -6.82 28.28 1.87
CA ARG A 173 -6.05 29.33 2.57
C ARG A 173 -4.55 29.14 2.37
N LEU A 174 -4.06 27.94 2.66
CA LEU A 174 -2.63 27.62 2.56
C LEU A 174 -2.12 27.64 1.11
N ALA A 175 -2.90 27.20 0.15
CA ALA A 175 -2.51 27.18 -1.25
C ALA A 175 -2.23 28.59 -1.83
N VAL A 176 -2.87 29.63 -1.28
CA VAL A 176 -2.70 31.01 -1.76
C VAL A 176 -1.81 31.86 -0.84
N THR A 177 -1.35 31.32 0.28
CA THR A 177 -0.51 32.03 1.26
C THR A 177 0.87 31.38 1.39
N GLU A 178 1.14 30.72 2.49
CA GLU A 178 2.46 30.17 2.88
C GLU A 178 2.80 28.90 2.09
N GLY A 179 1.80 28.19 1.60
CA GLY A 179 1.98 26.92 0.91
C GLY A 179 1.94 27.00 -0.61
N VAL A 180 2.21 28.16 -1.19
CA VAL A 180 2.26 28.31 -2.67
C VAL A 180 3.26 27.32 -3.27
N GLY A 181 2.82 26.57 -4.28
CA GLY A 181 3.64 25.52 -4.89
C GLY A 181 3.56 24.14 -4.22
N HIS A 182 2.76 24.04 -3.15
CA HIS A 182 2.48 22.79 -2.47
C HIS A 182 1.11 22.23 -2.87
N ARG A 183 0.94 20.96 -2.60
CA ARG A 183 -0.30 20.20 -2.79
C ARG A 183 -0.97 19.99 -1.44
N PHE A 184 -2.29 20.17 -1.39
CA PHE A 184 -3.07 20.00 -0.16
C PHE A 184 -4.16 18.96 -0.36
N VAL A 185 -4.21 17.99 0.53
CA VAL A 185 -5.22 16.91 0.55
C VAL A 185 -6.00 17.01 1.84
N THR A 186 -7.32 17.04 1.76
CA THR A 186 -8.17 17.03 2.95
C THR A 186 -8.45 15.59 3.41
N LEU A 187 -8.89 15.44 4.66
CA LEU A 187 -9.31 14.12 5.18
C LEU A 187 -10.53 13.55 4.44
N GLN A 188 -11.30 14.40 3.75
CA GLN A 188 -12.45 14.01 2.95
C GLN A 188 -12.06 13.57 1.53
N GLY A 189 -10.81 13.79 1.15
CA GLY A 189 -10.28 13.39 -0.16
C GLY A 189 -10.40 14.45 -1.25
N GLU A 190 -10.63 15.72 -0.91
CA GLU A 190 -10.42 16.80 -1.85
C GLU A 190 -8.92 17.09 -1.98
N LEU A 191 -8.51 17.57 -3.15
CA LEU A 191 -7.13 17.88 -3.47
C LEU A 191 -7.04 19.25 -4.15
N ILE A 192 -6.14 20.09 -3.67
CA ILE A 192 -5.72 21.31 -4.38
C ILE A 192 -4.29 21.11 -4.88
N ASP A 193 -4.13 21.15 -6.19
CA ASP A 193 -2.81 21.10 -6.84
C ASP A 193 -2.09 22.48 -6.82
N PRO A 194 -0.76 22.52 -6.98
CA PRO A 194 0.02 23.74 -6.97
C PRO A 194 -0.40 24.79 -8.01
N ASP A 195 -1.08 24.37 -9.07
CA ASP A 195 -1.62 25.26 -10.12
C ASP A 195 -3.00 25.85 -9.78
N GLY A 196 -3.52 25.52 -8.57
CA GLY A 196 -4.84 25.94 -8.10
C GLY A 196 -5.98 25.04 -8.57
N THR A 197 -5.70 23.93 -9.26
CA THR A 197 -6.75 22.99 -9.66
C THR A 197 -7.31 22.27 -8.45
N LEU A 198 -8.64 22.35 -8.26
CA LEU A 198 -9.37 21.63 -7.23
C LEU A 198 -9.95 20.33 -7.81
N TYR A 199 -9.61 19.22 -7.16
CA TYR A 199 -10.25 17.93 -7.38
C TYR A 199 -11.15 17.62 -6.18
N ALA A 200 -12.41 17.34 -6.45
CA ALA A 200 -13.40 16.97 -5.44
C ALA A 200 -14.18 15.74 -5.88
N GLY A 201 -14.61 14.96 -4.90
CA GLY A 201 -15.38 13.74 -5.14
C GLY A 201 -14.88 12.59 -4.28
N THR A 202 -15.71 11.55 -4.15
CA THR A 202 -15.34 10.37 -3.38
C THR A 202 -14.37 9.49 -4.15
N VAL A 203 -13.20 9.25 -3.57
CA VAL A 203 -12.35 8.14 -4.01
C VAL A 203 -13.04 6.85 -3.56
N ARG A 204 -13.61 6.11 -4.51
CA ARG A 204 -14.18 4.79 -4.21
C ARG A 204 -13.02 3.85 -3.88
N GLY A 205 -12.83 3.58 -2.59
CA GLY A 205 -11.75 2.74 -2.08
C GLY A 205 -11.66 1.35 -2.72
N GLU A 206 -12.80 0.79 -3.17
CA GLU A 206 -12.84 -0.50 -3.86
C GLU A 206 -12.21 -0.49 -5.27
N ALA A 207 -12.16 0.67 -5.94
CA ALA A 207 -11.55 0.83 -7.27
C ALA A 207 -10.08 1.27 -7.20
N SER A 208 -9.61 1.68 -6.02
CA SER A 208 -8.28 2.19 -5.76
C SER A 208 -7.24 1.07 -5.82
N VAL A 209 -6.18 1.26 -6.62
CA VAL A 209 -5.09 0.29 -6.75
C VAL A 209 -4.32 0.15 -5.45
N LEU A 210 -4.03 1.27 -4.77
CA LEU A 210 -3.32 1.28 -3.49
C LEU A 210 -4.12 0.65 -2.37
N SER A 211 -5.41 0.99 -2.23
CA SER A 211 -6.29 0.39 -1.22
C SER A 211 -6.40 -1.11 -1.40
N ARG A 212 -6.57 -1.58 -2.64
CA ARG A 212 -6.60 -3.02 -2.95
C ARG A 212 -5.30 -3.72 -2.56
N LYS A 213 -4.14 -3.14 -2.88
CA LYS A 213 -2.84 -3.72 -2.53
C LYS A 213 -2.59 -3.75 -1.03
N SER A 214 -2.99 -2.71 -0.32
CA SER A 214 -2.91 -2.65 1.15
C SER A 214 -3.84 -3.67 1.81
N GLU A 215 -5.07 -3.82 1.30
CA GLU A 215 -6.01 -4.84 1.77
C GLU A 215 -5.46 -6.27 1.52
N LEU A 216 -4.88 -6.53 0.34
CA LEU A 216 -4.24 -7.80 0.04
C LEU A 216 -3.10 -8.15 1.02
N ARG A 217 -2.23 -7.18 1.32
CA ARG A 217 -1.15 -7.38 2.29
C ARG A 217 -1.70 -7.65 3.69
N ARG A 218 -2.67 -6.86 4.13
CA ARG A 218 -3.33 -7.04 5.42
C ARG A 218 -3.97 -8.42 5.54
N LEU A 219 -4.76 -8.84 4.55
CA LEU A 219 -5.41 -10.15 4.55
C LEU A 219 -4.40 -11.31 4.59
N LYS A 220 -3.30 -11.22 3.84
CA LYS A 220 -2.23 -12.23 3.88
C LYS A 220 -1.61 -12.35 5.27
N ASN A 221 -1.29 -11.22 5.90
CA ASN A 221 -0.73 -11.18 7.25
C ASN A 221 -1.74 -11.72 8.29
N ASP A 222 -3.01 -11.35 8.17
CA ASP A 222 -4.08 -11.83 9.06
C ASP A 222 -4.27 -13.35 8.94
N LEU A 223 -4.23 -13.91 7.72
CA LEU A 223 -4.33 -15.35 7.49
C LEU A 223 -3.17 -16.13 8.13
N VAL A 224 -1.95 -15.60 8.06
CA VAL A 224 -0.78 -16.18 8.74
C VAL A 224 -1.00 -16.17 10.25
N ARG A 225 -1.43 -15.04 10.82
CA ARG A 225 -1.71 -14.89 12.25
C ARG A 225 -2.82 -15.83 12.72
N MET A 226 -3.93 -15.90 11.98
CA MET A 226 -5.04 -16.81 12.29
C MET A 226 -4.58 -18.28 12.25
N SER A 227 -3.73 -18.65 11.29
CA SER A 227 -3.18 -20.03 11.20
C SER A 227 -2.33 -20.39 12.42
N GLN A 228 -1.54 -19.45 12.92
CA GLN A 228 -0.75 -19.62 14.15
C GLN A 228 -1.65 -19.74 15.40
N GLN A 229 -2.68 -18.90 15.48
CA GLN A 229 -3.65 -18.97 16.58
C GLN A 229 -4.39 -20.30 16.58
N MET A 230 -4.84 -20.78 15.42
CA MET A 230 -5.49 -22.10 15.28
C MET A 230 -4.58 -23.23 15.76
N ALA A 231 -3.31 -23.24 15.33
CA ALA A 231 -2.36 -24.25 15.76
C ALA A 231 -2.14 -24.26 17.29
N THR A 232 -2.11 -23.07 17.89
CA THR A 232 -1.98 -22.90 19.34
C THR A 232 -3.23 -23.42 20.08
N SER A 233 -4.43 -23.06 19.63
CA SER A 233 -5.68 -23.54 20.23
C SER A 233 -5.85 -25.06 20.05
N GLU A 234 -5.50 -25.61 18.89
CA GLU A 234 -5.53 -27.06 18.68
C GLU A 234 -4.54 -27.81 19.60
N ALA A 235 -3.35 -27.24 19.82
CA ALA A 235 -2.39 -27.83 20.76
C ALA A 235 -2.92 -27.81 22.20
N ARG A 236 -3.55 -26.71 22.61
CA ARG A 236 -4.19 -26.62 23.95
C ARG A 236 -5.32 -27.61 24.12
N ILE A 237 -6.21 -27.72 23.13
CA ILE A 237 -7.32 -28.68 23.15
C ILE A 237 -6.77 -30.12 23.30
N LYS A 238 -5.71 -30.49 22.56
CA LYS A 238 -5.07 -31.80 22.68
C LYS A 238 -4.45 -32.01 24.06
N ALA A 239 -3.82 -30.98 24.63
CA ALA A 239 -3.25 -31.06 25.98
C ALA A 239 -4.33 -31.26 27.04
N PHE A 240 -5.43 -30.52 26.97
CA PHE A 240 -6.56 -30.69 27.88
C PHE A 240 -7.22 -32.08 27.75
N ALA A 241 -7.39 -32.59 26.53
CA ALA A 241 -7.96 -33.88 26.29
C ALA A 241 -7.07 -35.00 26.93
N LYS A 242 -5.73 -34.87 26.80
CA LYS A 242 -4.80 -35.80 27.43
C LYS A 242 -4.89 -35.76 28.96
N GLN A 243 -4.91 -34.55 29.55
CA GLN A 243 -5.05 -34.39 31.00
C GLN A 243 -6.39 -34.94 31.51
N SER A 244 -7.49 -34.77 30.78
CA SER A 244 -8.80 -35.31 31.14
C SER A 244 -8.75 -36.84 31.23
N VAL A 245 -8.13 -37.51 30.24
CA VAL A 245 -7.99 -38.97 30.23
C VAL A 245 -7.10 -39.46 31.38
N GLU A 246 -6.01 -38.76 31.69
CA GLU A 246 -5.15 -39.09 32.82
C GLU A 246 -5.88 -39.02 34.16
N VAL A 247 -6.63 -37.92 34.38
CA VAL A 247 -7.43 -37.69 35.60
C VAL A 247 -8.55 -38.72 35.72
N GLU A 248 -9.24 -39.07 34.64
CA GLU A 248 -10.28 -40.10 34.62
C GLU A 248 -9.70 -41.50 34.97
N GLY A 249 -8.49 -41.78 34.46
CA GLY A 249 -7.78 -43.00 34.80
C GLY A 249 -7.37 -43.09 36.29
N GLU A 250 -6.85 -42.00 36.85
CA GLU A 250 -6.50 -41.93 38.28
C GLU A 250 -7.76 -42.04 39.16
N LEU A 251 -8.86 -41.44 38.77
CA LEU A 251 -10.14 -41.51 39.47
C LEU A 251 -10.66 -42.98 39.50
N SER A 252 -10.61 -43.65 38.34
CA SER A 252 -11.03 -45.06 38.23
C SER A 252 -10.22 -45.96 39.12
N THR A 253 -8.89 -45.83 39.13
CA THR A 253 -8.01 -46.62 39.99
C THR A 253 -8.21 -46.34 41.48
N ALA A 254 -8.49 -45.07 41.85
CA ALA A 254 -8.78 -44.72 43.25
C ALA A 254 -10.14 -45.25 43.73
N VAL A 255 -11.12 -45.38 42.84
CA VAL A 255 -12.43 -45.96 43.14
C VAL A 255 -12.36 -47.46 43.29
N GLU A 256 -11.53 -48.18 42.50
CA GLU A 256 -11.32 -49.63 42.59
C GLU A 256 -10.56 -50.03 43.83
N GLN A 257 -9.77 -49.14 44.44
CA GLN A 257 -8.98 -49.40 45.67
C GLN A 257 -9.78 -49.18 46.97
N ARG A 258 -11.04 -48.81 46.90
CA ARG A 258 -11.93 -48.51 48.02
C ARG A 258 -12.97 -49.58 48.21
#